data_664d0a7f1e4050da9b7c7045c5eb7ef9
#
_entry.id   664d0a7f1e4050da9b7c7045c5eb7ef9
#
_cell.length_a   1.000
_cell.length_b   1.000
_cell.length_c   1.000
_cell.angle_alpha   90.00
_cell.angle_beta   90.00
_cell.angle_gamma   90.00
#
_symmetry.space_group_name_H-M   'P 1'
#
loop_
_entity.id
_entity.type
_entity.pdbx_description
1 polymer ?
#
loop_
_entity_poly.entity_id
_entity_poly.type
_entity_poly.pdbx_seq_one_letter_code
_entity_poly.pdbx_strand_id
1 'polypeptide(L)'
;MQEKNERYKKEYHAKYKQDENRKTVQKNRCPYAKKCGGCQFIDMPYEKQLERKQKELKALLGKFARVSPIIGMEDPLHYRHKVHAVMGYEKGEPIAGVYQEKSHRLVRVDQCLIENEKADAIIQSIRGLLKSFKIKTYDEDSDRGLLRHIMVRVSHATGEIMVILVLRSPILPSKNNFAKALLKLHPEITTIVLNVNDKKTTMVLGLSLIHI
;
A
#
# COMPACT_ATOMS: atom_id res chain seq x y z
N MET A 1 -29.37 -26.07 8.95
CA MET A 1 -28.19 -25.54 8.24
C MET A 1 -28.56 -24.88 6.91
N GLN A 2 -29.50 -25.40 6.13
CA GLN A 2 -29.97 -24.79 4.87
C GLN A 2 -30.68 -23.46 5.05
N GLU A 3 -31.56 -23.32 6.05
CA GLU A 3 -32.32 -22.08 6.32
C GLU A 3 -31.42 -20.90 6.72
N LYS A 4 -30.37 -21.12 7.50
CA LYS A 4 -29.39 -20.08 7.83
C LYS A 4 -28.65 -19.59 6.59
N ASN A 5 -28.40 -20.46 5.63
CA ASN A 5 -27.71 -20.14 4.38
C ASN A 5 -28.57 -19.34 3.41
N GLU A 6 -29.89 -19.62 3.40
CA GLU A 6 -30.85 -18.85 2.59
C GLU A 6 -31.15 -17.48 3.18
N ARG A 7 -31.25 -17.38 4.51
CA ARG A 7 -31.37 -16.11 5.20
C ARG A 7 -30.17 -15.21 4.96
N TYR A 8 -28.95 -15.77 5.09
CA TYR A 8 -27.70 -15.07 4.77
C TYR A 8 -27.65 -14.60 3.31
N LYS A 9 -28.10 -15.44 2.35
CA LYS A 9 -28.21 -15.05 0.93
C LYS A 9 -29.20 -13.90 0.70
N LYS A 10 -30.36 -13.94 1.34
CA LYS A 10 -31.37 -12.89 1.21
C LYS A 10 -30.91 -11.58 1.82
N GLU A 11 -30.30 -11.61 3.02
CA GLU A 11 -29.76 -10.44 3.69
C GLU A 11 -28.56 -9.85 2.91
N TYR A 12 -27.68 -10.72 2.40
CA TYR A 12 -26.56 -10.33 1.53
C TYR A 12 -27.06 -9.66 0.25
N HIS A 13 -28.00 -10.28 -0.48
CA HIS A 13 -28.54 -9.70 -1.71
C HIS A 13 -29.40 -8.46 -1.48
N ALA A 14 -30.13 -8.36 -0.36
CA ALA A 14 -30.90 -7.17 -0.03
C ALA A 14 -29.99 -5.98 0.30
N LYS A 15 -28.95 -6.20 1.13
CA LYS A 15 -27.97 -5.18 1.50
C LYS A 15 -27.16 -4.68 0.29
N TYR A 16 -26.89 -5.56 -0.68
CA TYR A 16 -26.13 -5.24 -1.87
C TYR A 16 -26.95 -4.72 -3.06
N LYS A 17 -28.29 -4.85 -3.05
CA LYS A 17 -29.17 -4.26 -4.09
C LYS A 17 -29.52 -2.80 -3.84
N GLN A 18 -29.41 -2.31 -2.61
CA GLN A 18 -29.89 -0.97 -2.25
C GLN A 18 -28.88 0.16 -2.47
N ASP A 19 -27.63 -0.15 -2.85
CA ASP A 19 -26.60 0.87 -2.96
C ASP A 19 -26.42 1.33 -4.42
N GLU A 20 -27.31 2.24 -4.88
CA GLU A 20 -27.15 2.91 -6.18
C GLU A 20 -25.87 3.76 -6.31
N ASN A 21 -25.21 4.08 -5.19
CA ASN A 21 -23.91 4.71 -5.14
C ASN A 21 -22.74 3.82 -5.64
N ARG A 22 -22.98 2.51 -5.80
CA ARG A 22 -21.99 1.60 -6.41
C ARG A 22 -21.65 1.89 -7.87
N LYS A 23 -22.48 2.63 -8.58
CA LYS A 23 -22.16 3.13 -9.94
C LYS A 23 -20.96 4.08 -9.95
N THR A 24 -20.57 4.62 -8.80
CA THR A 24 -19.40 5.51 -8.66
C THR A 24 -18.05 4.77 -8.68
N VAL A 25 -17.99 3.48 -8.34
CA VAL A 25 -16.74 2.68 -8.41
C VAL A 25 -16.26 2.50 -9.85
N GLN A 26 -17.13 2.58 -10.84
CA GLN A 26 -16.75 2.58 -12.26
C GLN A 26 -16.10 3.89 -12.73
N LYS A 27 -16.23 4.99 -11.99
CA LYS A 27 -15.68 6.31 -12.36
C LYS A 27 -14.22 6.51 -11.95
N ASN A 28 -13.73 5.77 -10.97
CA ASN A 28 -12.37 5.95 -10.45
C ASN A 28 -11.44 4.86 -11.01
N ARG A 29 -11.14 4.94 -12.31
CA ARG A 29 -10.05 4.12 -12.86
C ARG A 29 -8.74 4.58 -12.24
N CYS A 30 -7.96 3.62 -11.75
CA CYS A 30 -6.63 3.91 -11.23
C CYS A 30 -5.76 4.56 -12.33
N PRO A 31 -5.24 5.78 -12.14
CA PRO A 31 -4.45 6.46 -13.17
C PRO A 31 -3.14 5.74 -13.47
N TYR A 32 -2.71 4.84 -12.57
CA TYR A 32 -1.46 4.09 -12.66
C TYR A 32 -1.65 2.65 -13.20
N ALA A 33 -2.88 2.18 -13.43
CA ALA A 33 -3.20 0.79 -13.74
C ALA A 33 -2.35 0.19 -14.87
N LYS A 34 -2.09 0.97 -15.92
CA LYS A 34 -1.30 0.53 -17.09
C LYS A 34 0.20 0.46 -16.84
N LYS A 35 0.71 1.06 -15.75
CA LYS A 35 2.15 1.20 -15.49
C LYS A 35 2.58 0.53 -14.19
N CYS A 36 1.73 0.56 -13.17
CA CYS A 36 2.08 0.18 -11.81
C CYS A 36 2.27 -1.33 -11.62
N GLY A 37 1.50 -2.20 -12.29
CA GLY A 37 1.59 -3.66 -12.09
C GLY A 37 1.19 -4.17 -10.70
N GLY A 38 0.82 -3.30 -9.75
CA GLY A 38 0.50 -3.68 -8.38
C GLY A 38 -0.88 -4.34 -8.18
N CYS A 39 -1.75 -4.27 -9.19
CA CYS A 39 -3.12 -4.79 -9.14
C CYS A 39 -3.44 -5.57 -10.41
N GLN A 40 -3.93 -6.81 -10.24
CA GLN A 40 -4.32 -7.66 -11.38
C GLN A 40 -5.70 -7.31 -11.95
N PHE A 41 -6.60 -6.75 -11.14
CA PHE A 41 -8.03 -6.61 -11.49
C PHE A 41 -8.58 -5.21 -11.23
N ILE A 42 -7.75 -4.19 -11.06
CA ILE A 42 -8.22 -2.84 -10.68
C ILE A 42 -9.16 -2.22 -11.72
N ASP A 43 -9.00 -2.59 -12.98
CA ASP A 43 -9.86 -2.12 -14.08
C ASP A 43 -11.15 -2.94 -14.24
N MET A 44 -11.30 -4.04 -13.47
CA MET A 44 -12.47 -4.90 -13.49
C MET A 44 -13.45 -4.46 -12.39
N PRO A 45 -14.77 -4.33 -12.67
CA PRO A 45 -15.79 -4.10 -11.64
C PRO A 45 -15.69 -5.14 -10.52
N TYR A 46 -15.88 -4.73 -9.27
CA TYR A 46 -15.63 -5.60 -8.12
C TYR A 46 -16.49 -6.86 -8.12
N GLU A 47 -17.76 -6.75 -8.52
CA GLU A 47 -18.67 -7.88 -8.69
C GLU A 47 -18.11 -8.92 -9.68
N LYS A 48 -17.51 -8.44 -10.76
CA LYS A 48 -16.87 -9.32 -11.76
C LYS A 48 -15.60 -9.99 -11.24
N GLN A 49 -14.86 -9.29 -10.35
CA GLN A 49 -13.73 -9.91 -9.64
C GLN A 49 -14.20 -11.05 -8.74
N LEU A 50 -15.31 -10.86 -7.99
CA LEU A 50 -15.88 -11.88 -7.13
C LEU A 50 -16.41 -13.08 -7.93
N GLU A 51 -17.15 -12.84 -9.02
CA GLU A 51 -17.64 -13.88 -9.93
C GLU A 51 -16.47 -14.72 -10.47
N ARG A 52 -15.42 -14.07 -10.95
CA ARG A 52 -14.22 -14.73 -11.47
C ARG A 52 -13.54 -15.61 -10.42
N LYS A 53 -13.27 -15.05 -9.25
CA LYS A 53 -12.66 -15.78 -8.12
C LYS A 53 -13.51 -16.97 -7.68
N GLN A 54 -14.84 -16.79 -7.62
CA GLN A 54 -15.77 -17.87 -7.29
C GLN A 54 -15.73 -18.99 -8.31
N LYS A 55 -15.67 -18.64 -9.62
CA LYS A 55 -15.58 -19.61 -10.70
C LYS A 55 -14.28 -20.41 -10.65
N GLU A 56 -13.15 -19.70 -10.45
CA GLU A 56 -11.82 -20.33 -10.32
C GLU A 56 -11.78 -21.28 -9.12
N LEU A 57 -12.29 -20.86 -7.98
CA LEU A 57 -12.32 -21.68 -6.76
C LEU A 57 -13.20 -22.93 -6.92
N LYS A 58 -14.38 -22.78 -7.58
CA LYS A 58 -15.25 -23.92 -7.90
C LYS A 58 -14.60 -24.91 -8.85
N ALA A 59 -13.84 -24.42 -9.84
CA ALA A 59 -13.13 -25.28 -10.78
C ALA A 59 -12.03 -26.12 -10.10
N LEU A 60 -11.33 -25.51 -9.13
CA LEU A 60 -10.25 -26.17 -8.39
C LEU A 60 -10.77 -27.16 -7.33
N LEU A 61 -11.75 -26.76 -6.54
CA LEU A 61 -12.15 -27.47 -5.32
C LEU A 61 -13.50 -28.18 -5.43
N GLY A 62 -14.33 -27.84 -6.45
CA GLY A 62 -15.71 -28.33 -6.56
C GLY A 62 -15.83 -29.87 -6.68
N LYS A 63 -14.79 -30.54 -7.16
CA LYS A 63 -14.73 -32.00 -7.25
C LYS A 63 -14.46 -32.67 -5.89
N PHE A 64 -13.95 -31.93 -4.90
CA PHE A 64 -13.61 -32.47 -3.58
C PHE A 64 -14.64 -32.09 -2.51
N ALA A 65 -15.22 -30.87 -2.61
CA ALA A 65 -16.18 -30.38 -1.64
C ALA A 65 -17.11 -29.30 -2.22
N ARG A 66 -18.23 -29.05 -1.54
CA ARG A 66 -19.12 -27.94 -1.86
C ARG A 66 -18.42 -26.61 -1.56
N VAL A 67 -18.24 -25.78 -2.57
CA VAL A 67 -17.69 -24.41 -2.42
C VAL A 67 -18.82 -23.44 -2.08
N SER A 68 -18.74 -22.82 -0.92
CA SER A 68 -19.67 -21.77 -0.50
C SER A 68 -19.51 -20.50 -1.34
N PRO A 69 -20.52 -19.62 -1.41
CA PRO A 69 -20.39 -18.33 -2.05
C PRO A 69 -19.25 -17.50 -1.46
N ILE A 70 -18.54 -16.77 -2.30
CA ILE A 70 -17.48 -15.87 -1.88
C ILE A 70 -18.04 -14.71 -1.05
N ILE A 71 -17.37 -14.37 0.03
CA ILE A 71 -17.71 -13.21 0.85
C ILE A 71 -16.89 -12.03 0.30
N GLY A 72 -17.56 -11.00 -0.17
CA GLY A 72 -16.96 -9.77 -0.65
C GLY A 72 -16.76 -8.74 0.47
N MET A 73 -15.88 -7.76 0.23
CA MET A 73 -15.73 -6.58 1.08
C MET A 73 -16.87 -5.59 0.81
N GLU A 74 -17.28 -4.85 1.83
CA GLU A 74 -18.25 -3.75 1.68
C GLU A 74 -17.60 -2.59 0.90
N ASP A 75 -16.38 -2.20 1.29
CA ASP A 75 -15.55 -1.26 0.56
C ASP A 75 -14.25 -1.94 0.10
N PRO A 76 -14.09 -2.20 -1.21
CA PRO A 76 -12.90 -2.86 -1.75
C PRO A 76 -11.74 -1.91 -2.05
N LEU A 77 -11.79 -0.66 -1.55
CA LEU A 77 -10.72 0.32 -1.67
C LEU A 77 -9.98 0.50 -0.34
N HIS A 78 -8.80 1.09 -0.39
CA HIS A 78 -7.98 1.47 0.78
C HIS A 78 -7.77 0.38 1.84
N TYR A 79 -7.91 -0.89 1.45
CA TYR A 79 -7.82 -2.05 2.36
C TYR A 79 -6.41 -2.48 2.71
N ARG A 80 -5.39 -1.99 2.00
CA ARG A 80 -4.00 -2.39 2.22
C ARG A 80 -3.38 -1.61 3.37
N HIS A 81 -3.19 -2.28 4.50
CA HIS A 81 -2.66 -1.69 5.74
C HIS A 81 -1.13 -1.72 5.86
N LYS A 82 -0.45 -2.51 5.05
CA LYS A 82 1.01 -2.49 4.92
C LYS A 82 1.35 -1.89 3.57
N VAL A 83 1.83 -0.66 3.57
CA VAL A 83 2.20 0.10 2.40
C VAL A 83 3.71 0.18 2.29
N HIS A 84 4.22 0.05 1.08
CA HIS A 84 5.65 0.12 0.79
C HIS A 84 5.87 0.99 -0.44
N ALA A 85 6.59 2.09 -0.27
CA ALA A 85 6.99 2.98 -1.34
C ALA A 85 8.51 2.91 -1.58
N VAL A 86 8.90 2.80 -2.83
CA VAL A 86 10.27 2.99 -3.28
C VAL A 86 10.53 4.48 -3.44
N MET A 87 11.67 4.95 -2.98
CA MET A 87 12.08 6.34 -3.11
C MET A 87 13.02 6.52 -4.29
N GLY A 88 12.82 7.54 -5.08
CA GLY A 88 13.63 7.84 -6.24
C GLY A 88 13.68 9.33 -6.55
N TYR A 89 14.24 9.67 -7.70
CA TYR A 89 14.37 11.06 -8.18
C TYR A 89 13.87 11.15 -9.60
N GLU A 90 13.07 12.17 -9.88
CA GLU A 90 12.62 12.50 -11.22
C GLU A 90 12.64 14.02 -11.41
N LYS A 91 13.31 14.49 -12.48
CA LYS A 91 13.40 15.93 -12.85
C LYS A 91 13.85 16.84 -11.69
N GLY A 92 14.81 16.37 -10.87
CA GLY A 92 15.32 17.14 -9.73
C GLY A 92 14.47 17.11 -8.47
N GLU A 93 13.39 16.31 -8.46
CA GLU A 93 12.48 16.17 -7.32
C GLU A 93 12.47 14.75 -6.78
N PRO A 94 12.40 14.57 -5.44
CA PRO A 94 12.18 13.26 -4.85
C PRO A 94 10.78 12.76 -5.19
N ILE A 95 10.69 11.51 -5.61
CA ILE A 95 9.43 10.82 -5.87
C ILE A 95 9.30 9.58 -4.99
N ALA A 96 8.05 9.19 -4.71
CA ALA A 96 7.69 7.94 -4.07
C ALA A 96 6.82 7.14 -5.04
N GLY A 97 6.97 5.82 -5.06
CA GLY A 97 6.18 4.99 -5.94
C GLY A 97 6.52 3.52 -5.86
N VAL A 98 6.26 2.82 -6.94
CA VAL A 98 6.49 1.37 -7.07
C VAL A 98 7.24 1.09 -8.37
N TYR A 99 7.99 -0.02 -8.40
CA TYR A 99 8.58 -0.45 -9.66
C TYR A 99 7.51 -0.96 -10.63
N GLN A 100 7.64 -0.58 -11.89
CA GLN A 100 6.85 -1.15 -12.97
C GLN A 100 7.14 -2.65 -13.06
N GLU A 101 6.11 -3.45 -13.30
CA GLU A 101 6.25 -4.90 -13.42
C GLU A 101 7.38 -5.29 -14.38
N LYS A 102 8.23 -6.23 -13.94
CA LYS A 102 9.38 -6.75 -14.69
C LYS A 102 10.39 -5.67 -15.14
N SER A 103 10.49 -4.57 -14.42
CA SER A 103 11.47 -3.51 -14.70
C SER A 103 11.95 -2.82 -13.42
N HIS A 104 13.08 -2.11 -13.50
CA HIS A 104 13.58 -1.20 -12.44
C HIS A 104 13.06 0.23 -12.60
N ARG A 105 12.13 0.46 -13.53
CA ARG A 105 11.55 1.79 -13.73
C ARG A 105 10.59 2.12 -12.61
N LEU A 106 10.86 3.20 -11.88
CA LEU A 106 9.98 3.69 -10.82
C LEU A 106 8.77 4.41 -11.43
N VAL A 107 7.58 3.99 -11.04
CA VAL A 107 6.31 4.66 -11.36
C VAL A 107 5.94 5.51 -10.15
N ARG A 108 5.94 6.83 -10.31
CA ARG A 108 5.47 7.75 -9.27
C ARG A 108 4.01 7.49 -8.95
N VAL A 109 3.71 7.30 -7.67
CA VAL A 109 2.36 7.11 -7.14
C VAL A 109 2.17 8.11 -6.00
N ASP A 110 1.29 9.08 -6.19
CA ASP A 110 0.98 10.09 -5.17
C ASP A 110 -0.20 9.65 -4.29
N GLN A 111 -1.15 8.88 -4.84
CA GLN A 111 -2.27 8.28 -4.14
C GLN A 111 -2.60 6.92 -4.77
N CYS A 112 -2.86 5.93 -3.95
CA CYS A 112 -3.19 4.58 -4.39
C CYS A 112 -4.60 4.18 -3.96
N LEU A 113 -5.43 3.68 -4.87
CA LEU A 113 -6.82 3.29 -4.57
C LEU A 113 -6.94 2.10 -3.62
N ILE A 114 -5.89 1.31 -3.44
CA ILE A 114 -5.95 0.15 -2.53
C ILE A 114 -5.15 0.34 -1.26
N GLU A 115 -4.23 1.30 -1.20
CA GLU A 115 -3.42 1.59 -0.02
C GLU A 115 -4.21 2.43 0.99
N ASN A 116 -3.90 2.27 2.27
CA ASN A 116 -4.52 3.05 3.33
C ASN A 116 -4.20 4.53 3.14
N GLU A 117 -5.21 5.41 3.16
CA GLU A 117 -5.08 6.84 2.88
C GLU A 117 -4.13 7.56 3.84
N LYS A 118 -4.10 7.18 5.12
CA LYS A 118 -3.15 7.74 6.09
C LYS A 118 -1.71 7.37 5.75
N ALA A 119 -1.50 6.13 5.28
CA ALA A 119 -0.18 5.69 4.85
C ALA A 119 0.31 6.49 3.62
N ASP A 120 -0.56 6.71 2.63
CA ASP A 120 -0.25 7.57 1.48
C ASP A 120 0.10 8.99 1.91
N ALA A 121 -0.71 9.60 2.78
CA ALA A 121 -0.48 10.96 3.29
C ALA A 121 0.87 11.07 4.02
N ILE A 122 1.22 10.09 4.86
CA ILE A 122 2.50 10.04 5.57
C ILE A 122 3.68 9.95 4.58
N ILE A 123 3.58 9.09 3.56
CA ILE A 123 4.62 8.95 2.53
C ILE A 123 4.83 10.26 1.79
N GLN A 124 3.75 10.96 1.41
CA GLN A 124 3.84 12.26 0.75
C GLN A 124 4.47 13.33 1.66
N SER A 125 4.13 13.33 2.95
CA SER A 125 4.72 14.25 3.93
C SER A 125 6.22 13.99 4.11
N ILE A 126 6.64 12.74 4.23
CA ILE A 126 8.06 12.37 4.28
C ILE A 126 8.77 12.86 3.03
N ARG A 127 8.22 12.61 1.83
CA ARG A 127 8.77 13.11 0.57
C ARG A 127 8.96 14.63 0.58
N GLY A 128 7.97 15.38 1.08
CA GLY A 128 8.03 16.84 1.21
C GLY A 128 9.14 17.33 2.15
N LEU A 129 9.43 16.59 3.22
CA LEU A 129 10.45 16.93 4.20
C LEU A 129 11.89 16.67 3.71
N LEU A 130 12.10 15.80 2.72
CA LEU A 130 13.45 15.36 2.31
C LEU A 130 14.39 16.50 1.94
N LYS A 131 13.89 17.49 1.20
CA LYS A 131 14.72 18.65 0.79
C LYS A 131 15.16 19.49 1.98
N SER A 132 14.24 19.81 2.90
CA SER A 132 14.49 20.64 4.08
C SER A 132 15.52 20.00 5.01
N PHE A 133 15.52 18.67 5.09
CA PHE A 133 16.46 17.91 5.91
C PHE A 133 17.71 17.43 5.15
N LYS A 134 17.87 17.84 3.88
CA LYS A 134 19.00 17.44 3.00
C LYS A 134 19.16 15.92 2.88
N ILE A 135 18.04 15.18 2.94
CA ILE A 135 18.00 13.73 2.78
C ILE A 135 17.83 13.43 1.29
N LYS A 136 18.82 12.76 0.69
CA LYS A 136 18.76 12.31 -0.70
C LYS A 136 18.14 10.93 -0.78
N THR A 137 17.28 10.71 -1.77
CA THR A 137 16.79 9.36 -2.10
C THR A 137 17.94 8.52 -2.67
N TYR A 138 17.91 7.22 -2.41
CA TYR A 138 18.91 6.29 -2.90
C TYR A 138 18.69 5.98 -4.38
N ASP A 139 19.77 5.96 -5.12
CA ASP A 139 19.83 5.58 -6.52
C ASP A 139 20.67 4.30 -6.63
N GLU A 140 20.06 3.22 -7.12
CA GLU A 140 20.69 1.89 -7.22
C GLU A 140 21.80 1.83 -8.26
N ASP A 141 21.69 2.60 -9.35
CA ASP A 141 22.66 2.60 -10.45
C ASP A 141 23.97 3.27 -10.02
N SER A 142 23.87 4.44 -9.39
CA SER A 142 25.04 5.19 -8.92
C SER A 142 25.51 4.79 -7.52
N ASP A 143 24.77 3.96 -6.78
CA ASP A 143 24.97 3.61 -5.36
C ASP A 143 25.10 4.86 -4.45
N ARG A 144 24.32 5.89 -4.74
CA ARG A 144 24.36 7.17 -4.02
C ARG A 144 23.00 7.48 -3.41
N GLY A 145 23.04 8.28 -2.33
CA GLY A 145 21.84 8.67 -1.59
C GLY A 145 21.64 7.84 -0.33
N LEU A 146 20.57 8.12 0.41
CA LEU A 146 20.35 7.56 1.74
C LEU A 146 19.04 6.80 1.85
N LEU A 147 17.90 7.44 1.54
CA LEU A 147 16.57 6.87 1.75
C LEU A 147 16.18 5.98 0.56
N ARG A 148 16.05 4.69 0.82
CA ARG A 148 15.70 3.68 -0.19
C ARG A 148 14.20 3.47 -0.28
N HIS A 149 13.58 3.20 0.88
CA HIS A 149 12.16 2.88 0.95
C HIS A 149 11.51 3.51 2.16
N ILE A 150 10.20 3.71 2.06
CA ILE A 150 9.33 4.02 3.18
C ILE A 150 8.33 2.87 3.31
N MET A 151 8.18 2.32 4.50
CA MET A 151 7.12 1.38 4.79
C MET A 151 6.24 1.95 5.89
N VAL A 152 4.93 1.91 5.69
CA VAL A 152 3.95 2.31 6.69
C VAL A 152 3.06 1.12 7.00
N ARG A 153 2.86 0.85 8.29
CA ARG A 153 1.90 -0.15 8.76
C ARG A 153 0.85 0.55 9.60
N VAL A 154 -0.40 0.34 9.25
CA VAL A 154 -1.55 0.87 9.99
C VAL A 154 -2.27 -0.30 10.64
N SER A 155 -2.45 -0.29 11.96
CA SER A 155 -3.27 -1.28 12.64
C SER A 155 -4.73 -0.99 12.40
N HIS A 156 -5.49 -1.96 11.86
CA HIS A 156 -6.93 -1.81 11.67
C HIS A 156 -7.67 -1.80 13.01
N ALA A 157 -7.20 -2.58 13.98
CA ALA A 157 -7.88 -2.75 15.25
C ALA A 157 -7.63 -1.58 16.22
N THR A 158 -6.38 -1.07 16.29
CA THR A 158 -5.98 -0.04 17.26
C THR A 158 -5.79 1.34 16.66
N GLY A 159 -5.68 1.45 15.35
CA GLY A 159 -5.35 2.69 14.65
C GLY A 159 -3.88 3.12 14.77
N GLU A 160 -3.05 2.36 15.47
CA GLU A 160 -1.62 2.65 15.61
C GLU A 160 -0.88 2.61 14.28
N ILE A 161 0.06 3.51 14.12
CA ILE A 161 0.82 3.64 12.87
C ILE A 161 2.32 3.51 13.15
N MET A 162 2.95 2.57 12.45
CA MET A 162 4.39 2.40 12.42
C MET A 162 4.94 2.89 11.08
N VAL A 163 5.94 3.77 11.14
CA VAL A 163 6.70 4.23 9.96
C VAL A 163 8.09 3.64 10.01
N ILE A 164 8.53 3.01 8.93
CA ILE A 164 9.87 2.46 8.79
C ILE A 164 10.56 3.17 7.63
N LEU A 165 11.68 3.84 7.93
CA LEU A 165 12.55 4.44 6.92
C LEU A 165 13.71 3.49 6.63
N VAL A 166 13.78 2.97 5.41
CA VAL A 166 14.86 2.06 4.99
C VAL A 166 15.98 2.88 4.40
N LEU A 167 17.12 2.86 5.08
CA LEU A 167 18.28 3.68 4.79
C LEU A 167 19.46 2.83 4.27
N ARG A 168 20.28 3.43 3.40
CA ARG A 168 21.56 2.85 2.94
C ARG A 168 22.62 2.80 4.06
N SER A 169 22.54 3.72 5.02
CA SER A 169 23.47 3.82 6.15
C SER A 169 22.75 4.21 7.43
N PRO A 170 23.32 3.95 8.61
CA PRO A 170 22.63 4.17 9.89
C PRO A 170 22.47 5.65 10.28
N ILE A 171 23.08 6.58 9.54
CA ILE A 171 23.08 8.00 9.90
C ILE A 171 22.00 8.73 9.11
N LEU A 172 20.90 9.08 9.80
CA LEU A 172 19.89 10.00 9.28
C LEU A 172 20.22 11.42 9.75
N PRO A 173 20.45 12.38 8.83
CA PRO A 173 20.72 13.77 9.22
C PRO A 173 19.58 14.35 10.05
N SER A 174 19.92 14.98 11.17
CA SER A 174 18.96 15.63 12.08
C SER A 174 17.76 14.75 12.48
N LYS A 175 17.99 13.44 12.71
CA LYS A 175 16.95 12.43 12.91
C LYS A 175 15.85 12.85 13.88
N ASN A 176 16.23 13.45 15.04
CA ASN A 176 15.27 13.87 16.06
C ASN A 176 14.38 15.03 15.58
N ASN A 177 14.93 15.98 14.84
CA ASN A 177 14.16 17.10 14.27
C ASN A 177 13.28 16.61 13.11
N PHE A 178 13.78 15.67 12.32
CA PHE A 178 12.97 15.03 11.28
C PHE A 178 11.76 14.29 11.87
N ALA A 179 11.99 13.46 12.90
CA ALA A 179 10.92 12.76 13.62
C ALA A 179 9.90 13.75 14.20
N LYS A 180 10.36 14.80 14.88
CA LYS A 180 9.47 15.85 15.43
C LYS A 180 8.65 16.56 14.34
N ALA A 181 9.25 16.88 13.21
CA ALA A 181 8.56 17.50 12.09
C ALA A 181 7.48 16.58 11.50
N LEU A 182 7.79 15.29 11.35
CA LEU A 182 6.85 14.30 10.87
C LEU A 182 5.70 14.07 11.85
N LEU A 183 5.98 13.93 13.15
CA LEU A 183 4.97 13.79 14.21
C LEU A 183 4.09 15.02 14.37
N LYS A 184 4.60 16.22 14.06
CA LYS A 184 3.79 17.45 14.03
C LYS A 184 2.75 17.41 12.90
N LEU A 185 3.08 16.81 11.77
CA LEU A 185 2.17 16.65 10.61
C LEU A 185 1.20 15.47 10.81
N HIS A 186 1.67 14.42 11.49
CA HIS A 186 0.96 13.16 11.68
C HIS A 186 1.07 12.70 13.13
N PRO A 187 0.32 13.32 14.08
CA PRO A 187 0.37 12.99 15.50
C PRO A 187 -0.12 11.56 15.82
N GLU A 188 -0.82 10.92 14.88
CA GLU A 188 -1.29 9.55 14.97
C GLU A 188 -0.18 8.49 14.79
N ILE A 189 1.03 8.88 14.39
CA ILE A 189 2.16 7.96 14.29
C ILE A 189 2.60 7.52 15.68
N THR A 190 2.53 6.22 15.94
CA THR A 190 2.90 5.63 17.23
C THR A 190 4.40 5.37 17.33
N THR A 191 5.03 4.97 16.22
CA THR A 191 6.48 4.67 16.25
C THR A 191 7.14 4.94 14.89
N ILE A 192 8.39 5.41 14.95
CA ILE A 192 9.25 5.59 13.78
C ILE A 192 10.51 4.74 13.98
N VAL A 193 10.83 3.96 12.96
CA VAL A 193 11.95 3.03 12.96
C VAL A 193 12.88 3.33 11.79
N LEU A 194 14.19 3.36 12.04
CA LEU A 194 15.19 3.30 10.97
C LEU A 194 15.60 1.85 10.76
N ASN A 195 15.50 1.39 9.53
CA ASN A 195 16.03 0.10 9.09
C ASN A 195 17.23 0.36 8.20
N VAL A 196 18.35 -0.29 8.48
CA VAL A 196 19.55 -0.15 7.66
C VAL A 196 19.67 -1.33 6.71
N ASN A 197 19.64 -1.04 5.43
CA ASN A 197 19.89 -2.00 4.36
C ASN A 197 20.97 -1.44 3.42
N ASP A 198 22.20 -1.85 3.64
CA ASP A 198 23.39 -1.46 2.87
C ASP A 198 23.66 -2.35 1.67
N LYS A 199 22.90 -3.44 1.50
CA LYS A 199 23.12 -4.44 0.47
C LYS A 199 22.42 -4.13 -0.84
N LYS A 200 23.04 -4.46 -1.95
CA LYS A 200 22.42 -4.44 -3.29
C LYS A 200 21.67 -5.75 -3.52
N THR A 201 20.51 -5.91 -2.90
CA THR A 201 19.66 -7.09 -3.02
C THR A 201 18.21 -6.66 -3.24
N THR A 202 17.38 -7.58 -3.70
CA THR A 202 15.92 -7.40 -3.82
C THR A 202 15.19 -7.34 -2.46
N MET A 203 15.90 -7.62 -1.36
CA MET A 203 15.37 -7.51 0.00
C MET A 203 15.16 -6.06 0.37
N VAL A 204 13.94 -5.71 0.76
CA VAL A 204 13.60 -4.33 1.17
C VAL A 204 14.22 -3.99 2.52
N LEU A 205 14.07 -4.88 3.50
CA LEU A 205 14.56 -4.67 4.86
C LEU A 205 15.93 -5.29 5.08
N GLY A 206 16.82 -4.56 5.73
CA GLY A 206 18.05 -5.07 6.31
C GLY A 206 17.83 -5.65 7.72
N LEU A 207 18.91 -6.09 8.36
CA LEU A 207 18.84 -6.76 9.67
C LEU A 207 18.83 -5.77 10.85
N SER A 208 19.34 -4.54 10.66
CA SER A 208 19.45 -3.55 11.75
C SER A 208 18.20 -2.67 11.84
N LEU A 209 17.68 -2.53 13.05
CA LEU A 209 16.53 -1.69 13.40
C LEU A 209 16.90 -0.73 14.54
N ILE A 210 16.60 0.55 14.36
CA ILE A 210 16.86 1.62 15.35
C ILE A 210 15.56 2.39 15.54
N HIS A 211 15.02 2.43 16.74
CA HIS A 211 13.89 3.29 17.09
C HIS A 211 14.34 4.75 17.24
N ILE A 212 13.50 5.68 16.82
CA ILE A 212 13.74 7.13 16.97
C ILE A 212 12.51 7.87 17.43
#